data_161b44fd069d92927953d29bf94fcd70
#
_entry.id   161b44fd069d92927953d29bf94fcd70
#
_cell.length_a   1.000
_cell.length_b   1.000
_cell.length_c   1.000
_cell.angle_alpha   90.00
_cell.angle_beta   90.00
_cell.angle_gamma   90.00
#
_symmetry.space_group_name_H-M   'P 1'
#
loop_
_entity.id
_entity.type
_entity.pdbx_description
1 polymer ?
#
loop_
_entity_poly.entity_id
_entity_poly.type
_entity_poly.pdbx_seq_one_letter_code
_entity_poly.pdbx_strand_id
1 'polypeptide(L)'
;MSYANYEEVVDAVHLHRRDYNLLPQIFPNGELGYTISSGVFQIAVDLPFLYPVDIKAGGYFPQTQFNQYLSNYHSGKACLYDATNNRMHNLFFGGMSQYYYQAGNLIQDNTVPFVKTISRTTRFADGSLLEYQLPVEMPNLKGAGAEFIPNENLPHY
;
A
#
# COMPACT_ATOMS: atom_id res chain seq x y z
N MET A 1 -16.15 12.43 -23.98
CA MET A 1 -15.21 12.93 -22.97
C MET A 1 -13.85 12.99 -23.64
N SER A 2 -13.26 14.17 -23.83
CA SER A 2 -11.93 14.33 -24.43
C SER A 2 -10.94 14.57 -23.28
N TYR A 3 -9.86 13.81 -23.27
CA TYR A 3 -8.75 14.06 -22.35
C TYR A 3 -7.81 15.07 -23.03
N ALA A 4 -7.67 16.26 -22.43
CA ALA A 4 -6.63 17.19 -22.81
C ALA A 4 -5.35 16.82 -22.05
N ASN A 5 -4.21 16.79 -22.73
CA ASN A 5 -2.89 16.50 -22.16
C ASN A 5 -2.75 15.07 -21.59
N TYR A 6 -3.16 14.06 -22.37
CA TYR A 6 -2.83 12.68 -22.04
C TYR A 6 -1.31 12.47 -22.17
N GLU A 7 -0.71 11.99 -21.11
CA GLU A 7 0.71 11.61 -21.07
C GLU A 7 0.80 10.13 -20.67
N GLU A 8 1.60 9.37 -21.38
CA GLU A 8 1.88 7.97 -21.07
C GLU A 8 3.34 7.81 -20.66
N VAL A 9 3.56 7.18 -19.51
CA VAL A 9 4.90 6.88 -19.02
C VAL A 9 5.05 5.37 -18.87
N VAL A 10 6.10 4.82 -19.48
CA VAL A 10 6.46 3.40 -19.38
C VAL A 10 7.76 3.27 -18.60
N ASP A 11 7.70 2.55 -17.47
CA ASP A 11 8.87 2.22 -16.66
C ASP A 11 8.81 0.74 -16.26
N ALA A 12 9.60 -0.08 -16.94
CA ALA A 12 9.62 -1.52 -16.72
C ALA A 12 10.17 -1.92 -15.34
N VAL A 13 10.95 -1.06 -14.69
CA VAL A 13 11.56 -1.34 -13.39
C VAL A 13 10.61 -1.03 -12.24
N HIS A 14 9.90 0.10 -12.30
CA HIS A 14 9.10 0.58 -11.18
C HIS A 14 7.59 0.42 -11.38
N LEU A 15 7.11 0.39 -12.62
CA LEU A 15 5.68 0.38 -12.95
C LEU A 15 5.16 -0.94 -13.56
N HIS A 16 6.03 -1.94 -13.77
CA HIS A 16 5.62 -3.27 -14.22
C HIS A 16 4.97 -4.05 -13.07
N ARG A 17 3.80 -3.59 -12.63
CA ARG A 17 3.10 -4.11 -11.44
C ARG A 17 1.68 -4.56 -11.80
N ARG A 18 1.29 -5.71 -11.28
CA ARG A 18 -0.10 -6.20 -11.28
C ARG A 18 -0.61 -6.33 -9.85
N ASP A 19 -1.91 -6.32 -9.69
CA ASP A 19 -2.61 -6.58 -8.42
C ASP A 19 -2.17 -5.64 -7.26
N TYR A 20 -1.64 -4.46 -7.60
CA TYR A 20 -1.22 -3.46 -6.62
C TYR A 20 -2.42 -2.78 -5.94
N ASN A 21 -2.18 -2.20 -4.78
CA ASN A 21 -3.16 -1.36 -4.11
C ASN A 21 -2.93 0.10 -4.52
N LEU A 22 -3.90 0.70 -5.22
CA LEU A 22 -3.91 2.14 -5.48
C LEU A 22 -4.62 2.84 -4.32
N LEU A 23 -3.93 3.80 -3.70
CA LEU A 23 -4.33 4.46 -2.47
C LEU A 23 -4.37 5.98 -2.67
N PRO A 24 -5.50 6.67 -2.44
CA PRO A 24 -5.51 8.12 -2.40
C PRO A 24 -4.63 8.63 -1.25
N GLN A 25 -3.93 9.73 -1.49
CA GLN A 25 -2.98 10.30 -0.54
C GLN A 25 -3.20 11.80 -0.37
N ILE A 26 -2.98 12.26 0.85
CA ILE A 26 -2.66 13.65 1.16
C ILE A 26 -1.18 13.66 1.58
N PHE A 27 -0.34 14.27 0.74
CA PHE A 27 1.09 14.38 1.02
C PHE A 27 1.38 15.44 2.09
N PRO A 28 2.56 15.44 2.73
CA PRO A 28 2.88 16.34 3.84
C PRO A 28 2.73 17.83 3.53
N ASN A 29 2.90 18.22 2.28
CA ASN A 29 2.70 19.59 1.79
C ASN A 29 1.24 19.93 1.47
N GLY A 30 0.29 19.02 1.75
CA GLY A 30 -1.13 19.16 1.44
C GLY A 30 -1.51 18.78 0.00
N GLU A 31 -0.53 18.39 -0.83
CA GLU A 31 -0.78 17.96 -2.20
C GLU A 31 -1.58 16.65 -2.23
N LEU A 32 -2.58 16.59 -3.10
CA LEU A 32 -3.37 15.38 -3.34
C LEU A 32 -2.72 14.53 -4.44
N GLY A 33 -2.78 13.22 -4.27
CA GLY A 33 -2.31 12.27 -5.27
C GLY A 33 -2.63 10.84 -4.90
N TYR A 34 -1.80 9.93 -5.36
CA TYR A 34 -1.97 8.50 -5.11
C TYR A 34 -0.65 7.84 -4.73
N THR A 35 -0.73 6.70 -4.08
CA THR A 35 0.40 5.79 -3.91
C THR A 35 0.02 4.43 -4.46
N ILE A 36 0.83 3.89 -5.37
CA ILE A 36 0.83 2.48 -5.75
C ILE A 36 1.58 1.75 -4.65
N SER A 37 0.88 0.93 -3.87
CA SER A 37 1.48 0.13 -2.81
C SER A 37 1.73 -1.28 -3.30
N SER A 38 2.98 -1.73 -3.20
CA SER A 38 3.45 -3.07 -3.59
C SER A 38 2.98 -3.51 -4.99
N GLY A 39 2.28 -4.64 -5.11
CA GLY A 39 1.96 -5.33 -6.37
C GLY A 39 3.01 -6.38 -6.69
N VAL A 40 2.80 -7.16 -7.75
CA VAL A 40 3.61 -8.33 -8.09
C VAL A 40 4.15 -8.26 -9.52
N PHE A 41 5.06 -9.17 -9.84
CA PHE A 41 5.76 -9.34 -11.11
C PHE A 41 6.85 -8.29 -11.37
N GLN A 42 7.84 -8.24 -10.47
CA GLN A 42 9.09 -7.56 -10.78
C GLN A 42 9.68 -8.16 -12.06
N ILE A 43 10.30 -7.34 -12.92
CA ILE A 43 10.79 -7.79 -14.22
C ILE A 43 11.89 -8.87 -14.13
N ALA A 44 12.65 -8.91 -13.05
CA ALA A 44 13.72 -9.88 -12.85
C ALA A 44 13.26 -11.16 -12.13
N VAL A 45 12.16 -11.09 -11.36
CA VAL A 45 11.63 -12.18 -10.53
C VAL A 45 10.12 -12.02 -10.36
N ASP A 46 9.37 -13.12 -10.31
CA ASP A 46 7.92 -13.09 -10.13
C ASP A 46 7.54 -12.89 -8.65
N LEU A 47 8.10 -11.87 -8.02
CA LEU A 47 7.89 -11.54 -6.60
C LEU A 47 7.25 -10.16 -6.43
N PRO A 48 6.62 -9.91 -5.26
CA PRO A 48 6.05 -8.61 -4.94
C PRO A 48 7.11 -7.51 -4.88
N PHE A 49 6.70 -6.30 -5.29
CA PHE A 49 7.47 -5.11 -5.00
C PHE A 49 7.40 -4.77 -3.52
N LEU A 50 8.53 -4.48 -2.91
CA LEU A 50 8.62 -4.14 -1.49
C LEU A 50 8.64 -2.64 -1.23
N TYR A 51 8.42 -1.81 -2.24
CA TYR A 51 8.37 -0.36 -2.08
C TYR A 51 7.19 0.24 -2.85
N PRO A 52 6.61 1.31 -2.34
CA PRO A 52 5.54 2.02 -3.03
C PRO A 52 6.07 2.99 -4.09
N VAL A 53 5.16 3.45 -4.96
CA VAL A 53 5.41 4.54 -5.90
C VAL A 53 4.37 5.61 -5.67
N ASP A 54 4.81 6.81 -5.36
CA ASP A 54 3.94 7.97 -5.24
C ASP A 54 3.65 8.56 -6.63
N ILE A 55 2.39 8.95 -6.85
CA ILE A 55 1.92 9.64 -8.05
C ILE A 55 1.35 10.99 -7.62
N LYS A 56 1.93 12.06 -8.08
CA LYS A 56 1.52 13.43 -7.75
C LYS A 56 1.94 14.40 -8.84
N ALA A 57 1.73 15.71 -8.67
CA ALA A 57 2.18 16.69 -9.64
C ALA A 57 3.67 16.52 -9.97
N GLY A 58 3.99 16.55 -11.26
CA GLY A 58 5.34 16.32 -11.75
C GLY A 58 5.70 14.86 -12.04
N GLY A 59 4.81 13.88 -11.79
CA GLY A 59 5.01 12.50 -12.24
C GLY A 59 4.90 11.44 -11.14
N TYR A 60 5.72 10.40 -11.24
CA TYR A 60 5.77 9.28 -10.30
C TYR A 60 7.13 9.22 -9.59
N PHE A 61 7.13 8.80 -8.33
CA PHE A 61 8.28 8.85 -7.44
C PHE A 61 8.42 7.53 -6.67
N PRO A 62 9.27 6.59 -7.13
CA PRO A 62 9.50 5.33 -6.44
C PRO A 62 10.19 5.57 -5.07
N GLN A 63 9.63 4.98 -4.01
CA GLN A 63 10.12 5.12 -2.64
C GLN A 63 11.08 3.97 -2.27
N THR A 64 12.14 3.79 -3.02
CA THR A 64 13.05 2.62 -2.94
C THR A 64 13.83 2.52 -1.64
N GLN A 65 13.82 3.57 -0.80
CA GLN A 65 14.47 3.57 0.51
C GLN A 65 13.56 3.02 1.63
N PHE A 66 12.29 2.75 1.32
CA PHE A 66 11.33 2.18 2.25
C PHE A 66 10.95 0.75 1.79
N ASN A 67 10.95 -0.20 2.75
CA ASN A 67 10.47 -1.55 2.49
C ASN A 67 9.12 -1.77 3.17
N GLN A 68 8.10 -2.11 2.34
CA GLN A 68 6.82 -2.62 2.78
C GLN A 68 6.87 -4.15 2.70
N TYR A 69 7.04 -4.81 3.83
CA TYR A 69 7.13 -6.26 3.90
C TYR A 69 5.78 -6.96 3.95
N LEU A 70 4.78 -6.33 4.58
CA LEU A 70 3.50 -6.95 4.90
C LEU A 70 2.40 -6.58 3.91
N SER A 71 1.43 -7.49 3.70
CA SER A 71 0.22 -7.25 2.92
C SER A 71 0.50 -6.65 1.52
N ASN A 72 1.27 -7.36 0.71
CA ASN A 72 1.82 -6.83 -0.53
C ASN A 72 0.76 -6.57 -1.61
N TYR A 73 -0.25 -7.45 -1.75
CA TYR A 73 -1.30 -7.29 -2.76
C TYR A 73 -2.55 -8.11 -2.43
N HIS A 74 -3.62 -7.94 -3.21
CA HIS A 74 -4.94 -8.54 -2.96
C HIS A 74 -5.50 -8.26 -1.56
N SER A 75 -5.23 -7.09 -1.00
CA SER A 75 -5.71 -6.70 0.33
C SER A 75 -6.92 -5.78 0.24
N GLY A 76 -7.88 -5.98 1.12
CA GLY A 76 -8.80 -4.90 1.48
C GLY A 76 -7.99 -3.73 2.04
N LYS A 77 -8.40 -2.47 1.76
CA LYS A 77 -7.61 -1.30 2.11
C LYS A 77 -8.45 -0.15 2.61
N ALA A 78 -7.92 0.63 3.54
CA ALA A 78 -8.50 1.90 3.98
C ALA A 78 -7.41 2.96 4.12
N CYS A 79 -7.75 4.20 3.75
CA CYS A 79 -6.84 5.33 3.83
C CYS A 79 -7.42 6.33 4.84
N LEU A 80 -6.62 6.73 5.83
CA LEU A 80 -7.02 7.63 6.89
C LEU A 80 -6.01 8.78 7.01
N TYR A 81 -6.51 10.00 7.03
CA TYR A 81 -5.67 11.18 7.23
C TYR A 81 -5.87 11.76 8.63
N ASP A 82 -4.77 11.83 9.38
CA ASP A 82 -4.69 12.52 10.66
C ASP A 82 -4.23 13.96 10.43
N ALA A 83 -5.19 14.86 10.33
CA ALA A 83 -4.93 16.28 10.07
C ALA A 83 -4.19 16.95 11.24
N THR A 84 -4.36 16.48 12.47
CA THR A 84 -3.73 17.06 13.66
C THR A 84 -2.21 16.86 13.65
N ASN A 85 -1.77 15.68 13.22
CA ASN A 85 -0.35 15.32 13.18
C ASN A 85 0.22 15.34 11.76
N ASN A 86 -0.57 15.71 10.76
CA ASN A 86 -0.23 15.67 9.35
C ASN A 86 0.35 14.30 8.94
N ARG A 87 -0.45 13.25 9.17
CA ARG A 87 -0.06 11.86 8.87
C ARG A 87 -1.06 11.17 7.96
N MET A 88 -0.56 10.45 6.99
CA MET A 88 -1.38 9.57 6.15
C MET A 88 -1.17 8.12 6.54
N HIS A 89 -2.26 7.43 6.90
CA HIS A 89 -2.25 6.03 7.28
C HIS A 89 -2.95 5.21 6.20
N ASN A 90 -2.29 4.18 5.70
CA ASN A 90 -2.86 3.20 4.80
C ASN A 90 -2.92 1.85 5.52
N LEU A 91 -4.12 1.32 5.70
CA LEU A 91 -4.35 0.02 6.32
C LEU A 91 -4.59 -1.02 5.24
N PHE A 92 -4.08 -2.22 5.49
CA PHE A 92 -4.22 -3.39 4.62
C PHE A 92 -4.74 -4.55 5.45
N PHE A 93 -5.79 -5.20 4.97
CA PHE A 93 -6.51 -6.24 5.67
C PHE A 93 -6.24 -7.61 5.04
N GLY A 94 -5.23 -8.32 5.52
CA GLY A 94 -4.82 -9.62 4.97
C GLY A 94 -4.21 -9.51 3.57
N GLY A 95 -4.65 -10.36 2.65
CA GLY A 95 -4.14 -10.43 1.29
C GLY A 95 -3.03 -11.43 1.13
N MET A 96 -2.12 -11.20 0.17
CA MET A 96 -0.93 -12.02 -0.09
C MET A 96 0.33 -11.27 0.33
N SER A 97 1.30 -12.00 0.90
CA SER A 97 2.53 -11.36 1.38
C SER A 97 3.72 -12.30 1.26
N GLN A 98 4.85 -11.74 0.80
CA GLN A 98 6.14 -12.47 0.78
C GLN A 98 6.74 -12.58 2.17
N TYR A 99 6.34 -11.69 3.10
CA TYR A 99 6.83 -11.67 4.47
C TYR A 99 5.68 -11.68 5.45
N TYR A 100 5.83 -12.41 6.54
CA TYR A 100 4.89 -12.43 7.65
C TYR A 100 5.61 -12.73 8.95
N TYR A 101 5.00 -12.37 10.06
CA TYR A 101 5.55 -12.72 11.38
C TYR A 101 5.04 -14.08 11.84
N GLN A 102 5.97 -14.90 12.32
CA GLN A 102 5.68 -16.17 12.98
C GLN A 102 6.51 -16.27 14.28
N ALA A 103 5.83 -16.43 15.39
CA ALA A 103 6.47 -16.47 16.72
C ALA A 103 7.43 -15.29 16.98
N GLY A 104 7.07 -14.09 16.52
CA GLY A 104 7.85 -12.86 16.68
C GLY A 104 9.00 -12.67 15.68
N ASN A 105 9.22 -13.62 14.77
CA ASN A 105 10.24 -13.52 13.73
C ASN A 105 9.62 -13.17 12.38
N LEU A 106 10.26 -12.28 11.63
CA LEU A 106 9.89 -11.98 10.25
C LEU A 106 10.37 -13.12 9.35
N ILE A 107 9.44 -13.83 8.74
CA ILE A 107 9.70 -14.95 7.83
C ILE A 107 9.55 -14.45 6.39
N GLN A 108 10.52 -14.83 5.54
CA GLN A 108 10.40 -14.68 4.10
C GLN A 108 9.91 -15.98 3.47
N ASP A 109 8.84 -15.89 2.68
CA ASP A 109 8.30 -17.02 1.94
C ASP A 109 8.03 -16.62 0.49
N ASN A 110 8.84 -17.12 -0.42
CA ASN A 110 8.74 -16.79 -1.85
C ASN A 110 7.56 -17.49 -2.55
N THR A 111 6.80 -18.32 -1.86
CA THR A 111 5.50 -18.81 -2.37
C THR A 111 4.39 -17.77 -2.23
N VAL A 112 4.67 -16.66 -1.54
CA VAL A 112 3.79 -15.50 -1.35
C VAL A 112 2.39 -15.91 -0.89
N PRO A 113 2.27 -16.52 0.31
CA PRO A 113 1.03 -17.09 0.78
C PRO A 113 -0.02 -16.03 1.10
N PHE A 114 -1.28 -16.46 1.17
CA PHE A 114 -2.34 -15.67 1.81
C PHE A 114 -2.06 -15.54 3.31
N VAL A 115 -2.24 -14.34 3.82
CA VAL A 115 -1.99 -14.01 5.22
C VAL A 115 -3.22 -13.41 5.90
N LYS A 116 -3.26 -13.50 7.24
CA LYS A 116 -4.28 -12.84 8.07
C LYS A 116 -3.82 -11.48 8.60
N THR A 117 -2.58 -11.13 8.36
CA THR A 117 -1.95 -9.91 8.86
C THR A 117 -2.79 -8.68 8.52
N ILE A 118 -3.06 -7.85 9.53
CA ILE A 118 -3.51 -6.49 9.29
C ILE A 118 -2.29 -5.61 9.48
N SER A 119 -1.90 -4.90 8.43
CA SER A 119 -0.75 -4.00 8.45
C SER A 119 -1.16 -2.55 8.20
N ARG A 120 -0.27 -1.64 8.55
CA ARG A 120 -0.44 -0.21 8.33
C ARG A 120 0.88 0.39 7.88
N THR A 121 0.88 1.10 6.76
CA THR A 121 1.94 2.05 6.45
C THR A 121 1.53 3.44 6.92
N THR A 122 2.47 4.20 7.45
CA THR A 122 2.25 5.58 7.89
C THR A 122 3.28 6.48 7.23
N ARG A 123 2.78 7.50 6.52
CA ARG A 123 3.59 8.63 6.07
C ARG A 123 3.49 9.74 7.10
N PHE A 124 4.63 10.19 7.60
CA PHE A 124 4.73 11.26 8.59
C PHE A 124 4.82 12.64 7.94
N ALA A 125 4.70 13.68 8.76
CA ALA A 125 4.78 15.06 8.31
C ALA A 125 6.11 15.44 7.63
N ASP A 126 7.19 14.74 7.93
CA ASP A 126 8.51 14.88 7.29
C ASP A 126 8.65 14.07 5.99
N GLY A 127 7.60 13.34 5.59
CA GLY A 127 7.56 12.48 4.41
C GLY A 127 8.09 11.06 4.64
N SER A 128 8.67 10.76 5.79
CA SER A 128 9.17 9.42 6.12
C SER A 128 8.03 8.40 6.15
N LEU A 129 8.36 7.14 5.86
CA LEU A 129 7.44 6.02 5.84
C LEU A 129 7.84 4.97 6.87
N LEU A 130 6.88 4.46 7.64
CA LEU A 130 7.06 3.30 8.50
C LEU A 130 5.92 2.29 8.27
N GLU A 131 6.24 1.01 8.45
CA GLU A 131 5.28 -0.10 8.42
C GLU A 131 5.08 -0.67 9.82
N TYR A 132 3.85 -1.06 10.11
CA TYR A 132 3.45 -1.66 11.38
C TYR A 132 2.57 -2.88 11.12
N GLN A 133 2.81 -3.95 11.86
CA GLN A 133 1.82 -4.99 12.06
C GLN A 133 0.87 -4.56 13.18
N LEU A 134 -0.44 -4.68 12.97
CA LEU A 134 -1.42 -4.43 14.02
C LEU A 134 -1.57 -5.68 14.91
N PRO A 135 -1.97 -5.51 16.19
CA PRO A 135 -2.09 -6.63 17.13
C PRO A 135 -3.30 -7.52 16.86
N VAL A 136 -4.13 -7.17 15.90
CA VAL A 136 -5.31 -7.92 15.46
C VAL A 136 -5.09 -8.48 14.07
N GLU A 137 -5.73 -9.61 13.78
CA GLU A 137 -5.66 -10.27 12.48
C GLU A 137 -7.05 -10.41 11.85
N MET A 138 -7.06 -10.63 10.55
CA MET A 138 -8.28 -11.01 9.84
C MET A 138 -8.80 -12.37 10.32
N PRO A 139 -10.11 -12.54 10.49
CA PRO A 139 -10.69 -13.85 10.76
C PRO A 139 -10.54 -14.72 9.51
N ASN A 140 -9.69 -15.73 9.59
CA ASN A 140 -9.32 -16.58 8.46
C ASN A 140 -8.62 -15.80 7.32
N LEU A 141 -8.42 -16.43 6.16
CA LEU A 141 -7.77 -15.85 4.98
C LEU A 141 -8.76 -15.06 4.10
N LYS A 142 -9.59 -14.22 4.69
CA LYS A 142 -10.66 -13.48 3.99
C LYS A 142 -10.22 -12.13 3.43
N GLY A 143 -8.97 -11.74 3.63
CA GLY A 143 -8.47 -10.44 3.18
C GLY A 143 -8.33 -10.32 1.66
N ALA A 144 -8.02 -11.42 0.98
CA ALA A 144 -7.88 -11.42 -0.47
C ALA A 144 -9.24 -11.15 -1.13
N GLY A 145 -9.28 -10.13 -1.98
CA GLY A 145 -10.51 -9.69 -2.64
C GLY A 145 -11.52 -8.98 -1.72
N ALA A 146 -11.17 -8.70 -0.46
CA ALA A 146 -12.00 -7.90 0.42
C ALA A 146 -11.99 -6.43 0.03
N GLU A 147 -13.12 -5.76 0.20
CA GLU A 147 -13.25 -4.33 0.04
C GLU A 147 -13.60 -3.68 1.37
N PHE A 148 -13.05 -2.52 1.64
CA PHE A 148 -13.45 -1.69 2.75
C PHE A 148 -14.55 -0.73 2.28
N ILE A 149 -15.75 -0.90 2.83
CA ILE A 149 -16.89 -0.02 2.57
C ILE A 149 -17.13 0.82 3.82
N PRO A 150 -16.87 2.13 3.79
CA PRO A 150 -17.11 2.98 4.94
C PRO A 150 -18.61 3.06 5.26
N ASN A 151 -18.95 3.10 6.53
CA ASN A 151 -20.32 3.34 6.95
C ASN A 151 -20.57 4.87 6.94
N GLU A 152 -21.30 5.35 5.95
CA GLU A 152 -21.61 6.78 5.76
C GLU A 152 -22.41 7.40 6.92
N ASN A 153 -23.00 6.59 7.80
CA ASN A 153 -23.71 7.08 8.99
C ASN A 153 -22.77 7.36 10.18
N LEU A 154 -21.48 7.02 10.06
CA LEU A 154 -20.50 7.37 11.08
C LEU A 154 -20.01 8.82 10.88
N PRO A 155 -19.68 9.54 11.97
CA PRO A 155 -19.11 10.87 11.84
C PRO A 155 -17.84 10.85 10.99
N HIS A 156 -17.78 11.73 10.01
CA HIS A 156 -16.57 12.00 9.25
C HIS A 156 -15.82 13.14 9.96
N TYR A 157 -14.59 12.89 10.36
CA TYR A 157 -13.73 13.87 11.03
C TYR A 157 -12.63 14.35 10.07
#